data_d7ecb0588e6b17373427b0bc8fca0787
#
_entry.id   d7ecb0588e6b17373427b0bc8fca0787
#
_cell.length_a   1.000
_cell.length_b   1.000
_cell.length_c   1.000
_cell.angle_alpha   90.00
_cell.angle_beta   90.00
_cell.angle_gamma   90.00
#
_symmetry.space_group_name_H-M   'P 1'
#
loop_
_entity.id
_entity.type
_entity.pdbx_description
1 polymer ?
#
loop_
_entity_poly.entity_id
_entity_poly.type
_entity_poly.pdbx_seq_one_letter_code
_entity_poly.pdbx_strand_id
1 'polypeptide(L)'
;MALVSTNASAEATDPIGDLLRGVENAGETALKAPQWLMKATYYFLGARGVRARDSMGCRAVPMRTLAVDPQVVPKGSIVFIKETVGLPMPGGGVHDGIWYASDVGGAIKGQRIDLYTGTGPKSAQVIKALNLQSLSVSQVSTFQGCPPAS
;
A
#
# COMPACT_ATOMS: atom_id res chain seq x y z
N MET A 1 22.51 11.66 37.62
CA MET A 1 22.16 11.44 37.13
C MET A 1 21.19 10.94 36.64
N ALA A 2 20.80 10.62 36.46
CA ALA A 2 20.00 10.09 35.95
C ALA A 2 18.82 10.29 35.71
N LEU A 3 18.42 10.50 35.68
CA LEU A 3 17.40 10.78 35.47
C LEU A 3 16.53 10.53 34.64
N VAL A 4 16.38 10.41 34.13
CA VAL A 4 15.71 10.29 33.28
C VAL A 4 14.66 9.57 33.26
N SER A 5 14.32 9.04 33.02
CA SER A 5 13.41 8.27 32.93
C SER A 5 12.16 8.46 33.16
N THR A 6 11.77 9.13 33.32
CA THR A 6 10.69 9.31 33.71
C THR A 6 9.62 9.44 32.94
N ASN A 7 9.56 9.62 31.90
CA ASN A 7 8.52 9.97 31.21
C ASN A 7 7.77 9.01 30.53
N ALA A 8 8.15 7.91 30.33
CA ALA A 8 7.50 6.98 29.50
C ALA A 8 6.11 6.65 29.90
N SER A 9 5.86 6.58 31.16
CA SER A 9 4.56 6.14 31.57
C SER A 9 3.49 7.18 31.34
N ALA A 10 3.86 8.40 31.36
CA ALA A 10 2.86 9.44 31.17
C ALA A 10 2.31 9.44 29.78
N GLU A 11 3.10 9.02 28.84
CA GLU A 11 2.65 9.06 27.49
C GLU A 11 1.68 7.97 27.16
N ALA A 12 1.73 6.88 27.86
CA ALA A 12 0.89 5.74 27.56
C ALA A 12 -0.58 6.03 27.76
N THR A 13 -0.92 7.09 28.51
CA THR A 13 -2.31 7.38 28.78
C THR A 13 -2.79 8.68 28.14
N ASP A 14 -2.10 9.14 27.13
CA ASP A 14 -2.43 10.40 26.47
C ASP A 14 -2.99 10.15 25.07
N PRO A 15 -4.31 10.04 24.91
CA PRO A 15 -4.89 9.76 23.61
C PRO A 15 -4.67 10.87 22.58
N ILE A 16 -4.54 12.11 23.02
CA ILE A 16 -4.27 13.21 22.11
C ILE A 16 -2.84 13.14 21.62
N GLY A 17 -1.92 12.86 22.52
CA GLY A 17 -0.53 12.66 22.14
C GLY A 17 -0.35 11.49 21.19
N ASP A 18 -1.09 10.40 21.42
CA ASP A 18 -1.05 9.26 20.53
C ASP A 18 -1.55 9.60 19.13
N LEU A 19 -2.63 10.39 19.07
CA LEU A 19 -3.15 10.82 17.79
C LEU A 19 -2.14 11.71 17.05
N LEU A 20 -1.52 12.63 17.75
CA LEU A 20 -0.52 13.52 17.16
C LEU A 20 0.70 12.73 16.68
N ARG A 21 1.15 11.74 17.43
CA ARG A 21 2.25 10.88 17.01
C ARG A 21 1.89 10.09 15.75
N GLY A 22 0.64 9.66 15.64
CA GLY A 22 0.18 9.00 14.44
C GLY A 22 0.26 9.90 13.22
N VAL A 23 -0.14 11.16 13.36
CA VAL A 23 -0.06 12.14 12.29
C VAL A 23 1.40 12.43 11.93
N GLU A 24 2.24 12.60 12.94
CA GLU A 24 3.67 12.82 12.71
C GLU A 24 4.32 11.64 12.00
N ASN A 25 4.00 10.43 12.41
CA ASN A 25 4.56 9.23 11.78
C ASN A 25 4.14 9.11 10.31
N ALA A 26 2.90 9.46 9.99
CA ALA A 26 2.43 9.46 8.61
C ALA A 26 3.20 10.51 7.79
N GLY A 27 3.44 11.67 8.37
CA GLY A 27 4.23 12.71 7.71
C GLY A 27 5.67 12.30 7.51
N GLU A 28 6.27 11.66 8.51
CA GLU A 28 7.63 11.14 8.40
C GLU A 28 7.75 10.11 7.28
N THR A 29 6.79 9.19 7.19
CA THR A 29 6.79 8.17 6.13
C THR A 29 6.74 8.82 4.76
N ALA A 30 5.94 9.87 4.59
CA ALA A 30 5.82 10.56 3.31
C ALA A 30 7.07 11.34 2.94
N LEU A 31 7.84 11.82 3.93
CA LEU A 31 9.02 12.65 3.69
C LEU A 31 10.31 11.85 3.61
N LYS A 32 10.35 10.64 4.15
CA LYS A 32 11.55 9.81 4.09
C LYS A 32 11.79 9.34 2.66
N ALA A 33 13.05 9.08 2.35
CA ALA A 33 13.40 8.45 1.09
C ALA A 33 12.68 7.10 1.00
N PRO A 34 12.16 6.73 -0.16
CA PRO A 34 11.47 5.45 -0.30
C PRO A 34 12.45 4.30 -0.17
N GLN A 35 11.92 3.17 0.31
CA GLN A 35 12.71 1.95 0.38
C GLN A 35 13.00 1.42 -1.02
N TRP A 36 12.05 1.58 -1.94
CA TRP A 36 12.20 1.16 -3.33
C TRP A 36 11.61 2.20 -4.27
N LEU A 37 12.17 2.25 -5.48
CA LEU A 37 11.53 2.90 -6.62
C LEU A 37 11.03 1.77 -7.51
N MET A 38 9.73 1.65 -7.65
CA MET A 38 9.09 0.53 -8.36
C MET A 38 8.41 0.99 -9.63
N LYS A 39 8.69 0.31 -10.72
CA LYS A 39 7.97 0.57 -11.95
C LYS A 39 6.55 0.01 -11.83
N ALA A 40 5.57 0.85 -12.06
CA ALA A 40 4.16 0.50 -11.85
C ALA A 40 3.46 0.14 -13.15
N THR A 41 2.61 -0.88 -13.06
CA THR A 41 1.59 -1.18 -14.04
C THR A 41 0.29 -1.34 -13.29
N TYR A 42 -0.80 -1.61 -13.98
CA TYR A 42 -2.09 -1.84 -13.34
C TYR A 42 -2.82 -2.99 -14.00
N TYR A 43 -3.73 -3.61 -13.25
CA TYR A 43 -4.56 -4.69 -13.76
C TYR A 43 -5.96 -4.58 -13.18
N PHE A 44 -6.91 -5.23 -13.85
CA PHE A 44 -8.32 -5.19 -13.44
C PHE A 44 -8.99 -6.51 -13.77
N LEU A 45 -10.05 -6.83 -13.05
CA LEU A 45 -10.83 -8.02 -13.29
C LEU A 45 -11.60 -7.86 -14.61
N GLY A 46 -11.51 -8.85 -15.46
CA GLY A 46 -12.04 -8.80 -16.82
C GLY A 46 -10.97 -8.75 -17.86
N ALA A 47 -9.75 -8.37 -17.48
CA ALA A 47 -8.61 -8.47 -18.39
C ALA A 47 -8.17 -9.92 -18.48
N ARG A 48 -7.51 -10.26 -19.59
CA ARG A 48 -7.08 -11.62 -19.84
C ARG A 48 -6.12 -12.10 -18.75
N GLY A 49 -6.43 -13.27 -18.17
CA GLY A 49 -5.56 -13.88 -17.16
C GLY A 49 -5.76 -13.38 -15.75
N VAL A 50 -6.62 -12.38 -15.54
CA VAL A 50 -6.88 -11.84 -14.20
C VAL A 50 -8.00 -12.62 -13.54
N ARG A 51 -7.77 -13.06 -12.30
CA ARG A 51 -8.72 -13.83 -11.51
C ARG A 51 -9.27 -12.98 -10.38
N ALA A 52 -10.47 -13.35 -9.88
CA ALA A 52 -11.09 -12.64 -8.78
C ALA A 52 -10.33 -12.81 -7.46
N ARG A 53 -9.65 -13.94 -7.30
CA ARG A 53 -8.83 -14.21 -6.13
C ARG A 53 -7.35 -14.09 -6.47
N ASP A 54 -6.61 -13.50 -5.56
CA ASP A 54 -5.18 -13.31 -5.74
C ASP A 54 -4.40 -14.59 -5.39
N SER A 55 -3.07 -14.51 -5.42
CA SER A 55 -2.22 -15.68 -5.20
C SER A 55 -2.25 -16.19 -3.76
N MET A 56 -2.72 -15.40 -2.82
CA MET A 56 -2.92 -15.83 -1.44
C MET A 56 -4.31 -16.42 -1.22
N GLY A 57 -5.14 -16.49 -2.26
CA GLY A 57 -6.52 -16.96 -2.16
C GLY A 57 -7.48 -15.90 -1.67
N CYS A 58 -7.03 -14.68 -1.51
CA CYS A 58 -7.86 -13.56 -1.06
C CYS A 58 -8.58 -12.92 -2.22
N ARG A 59 -9.75 -12.37 -1.96
CA ARG A 59 -10.41 -11.55 -2.96
C ARG A 59 -9.61 -10.27 -3.15
N ALA A 60 -9.27 -9.97 -4.39
CA ALA A 60 -8.55 -8.75 -4.69
C ALA A 60 -9.43 -7.54 -4.37
N VAL A 61 -8.86 -6.54 -3.71
CA VAL A 61 -9.60 -5.35 -3.27
C VAL A 61 -9.18 -4.17 -4.14
N PRO A 62 -10.13 -3.54 -4.85
CA PRO A 62 -9.81 -2.42 -5.74
C PRO A 62 -9.05 -1.32 -5.00
N MET A 63 -7.98 -0.85 -5.62
CA MET A 63 -7.12 0.21 -5.09
C MET A 63 -6.51 -0.11 -3.73
N ARG A 64 -6.41 -1.41 -3.38
CA ARG A 64 -5.75 -1.86 -2.17
C ARG A 64 -4.82 -3.04 -2.42
N THR A 65 -5.20 -3.95 -3.31
CA THR A 65 -4.36 -5.12 -3.63
C THR A 65 -3.31 -4.74 -4.66
N LEU A 66 -2.08 -5.17 -4.42
CA LEU A 66 -1.06 -5.07 -5.45
C LEU A 66 -0.30 -6.38 -5.58
N ALA A 67 0.18 -6.63 -6.78
CA ALA A 67 1.05 -7.76 -7.09
C ALA A 67 2.50 -7.31 -7.03
N VAL A 68 3.35 -8.15 -6.47
CA VAL A 68 4.76 -7.87 -6.26
C VAL A 68 5.60 -9.08 -6.64
N ASP A 69 6.91 -8.88 -6.76
CA ASP A 69 7.87 -9.97 -6.73
C ASP A 69 8.14 -10.28 -5.25
N PRO A 70 7.76 -11.46 -4.75
CA PRO A 70 7.93 -11.76 -3.33
C PRO A 70 9.39 -11.87 -2.89
N GLN A 71 10.33 -11.94 -3.83
CA GLN A 71 11.74 -11.89 -3.49
C GLN A 71 12.22 -10.46 -3.21
N VAL A 72 11.44 -9.46 -3.60
CA VAL A 72 11.77 -8.05 -3.36
C VAL A 72 10.87 -7.49 -2.25
N VAL A 73 9.56 -7.66 -2.39
CA VAL A 73 8.58 -7.24 -1.40
C VAL A 73 7.88 -8.47 -0.87
N PRO A 74 8.09 -8.85 0.38
CA PRO A 74 7.45 -10.07 0.91
C PRO A 74 5.93 -9.99 0.83
N LYS A 75 5.31 -11.10 0.45
CA LYS A 75 3.84 -11.20 0.51
C LYS A 75 3.42 -11.00 1.96
N GLY A 76 2.32 -10.29 2.17
CA GLY A 76 1.89 -9.91 3.49
C GLY A 76 2.42 -8.55 3.93
N SER A 77 3.17 -7.87 3.08
CA SER A 77 3.62 -6.51 3.37
C SER A 77 2.49 -5.50 3.19
N ILE A 78 2.43 -4.55 4.09
CA ILE A 78 1.64 -3.34 3.89
C ILE A 78 2.63 -2.28 3.44
N VAL A 79 2.36 -1.65 2.31
CA VAL A 79 3.28 -0.66 1.75
C VAL A 79 2.59 0.69 1.59
N PHE A 80 3.38 1.74 1.65
CA PHE A 80 2.95 3.09 1.37
C PHE A 80 3.50 3.51 0.02
N ILE A 81 2.62 3.95 -0.88
CA ILE A 81 2.99 4.45 -2.20
C ILE A 81 2.59 5.92 -2.28
N LYS A 82 3.59 6.77 -2.18
CA LYS A 82 3.38 8.21 -2.07
C LYS A 82 2.54 8.78 -3.21
N GLU A 83 2.80 8.37 -4.43
CA GLU A 83 2.15 8.93 -5.60
C GLU A 83 0.67 8.58 -5.71
N THR A 84 0.18 7.64 -4.90
CA THR A 84 -1.23 7.27 -4.91
C THR A 84 -2.06 8.03 -3.88
N VAL A 85 -1.43 8.80 -3.01
CA VAL A 85 -2.14 9.62 -2.03
C VAL A 85 -3.00 10.64 -2.76
N GLY A 86 -4.28 10.70 -2.38
CA GLY A 86 -5.21 11.67 -2.96
C GLY A 86 -5.94 11.19 -4.19
N LEU A 87 -5.62 10.01 -4.74
CA LEU A 87 -6.38 9.48 -5.87
C LEU A 87 -7.79 9.09 -5.43
N PRO A 88 -8.78 9.20 -6.33
CA PRO A 88 -10.15 8.80 -5.98
C PRO A 88 -10.23 7.32 -5.61
N MET A 89 -11.01 7.02 -4.58
CA MET A 89 -11.29 5.64 -4.18
C MET A 89 -12.64 5.19 -4.72
N PRO A 90 -12.80 3.89 -5.04
CA PRO A 90 -14.05 3.38 -5.62
C PRO A 90 -15.30 3.64 -4.76
N GLY A 91 -15.14 3.60 -3.46
CA GLY A 91 -16.25 3.82 -2.54
C GLY A 91 -16.46 5.27 -2.12
N GLY A 92 -15.71 6.18 -2.71
CA GLY A 92 -15.71 7.58 -2.32
C GLY A 92 -14.52 7.94 -1.46
N GLY A 93 -14.23 9.22 -1.33
CA GLY A 93 -13.04 9.68 -0.63
C GLY A 93 -11.80 9.53 -1.47
N VAL A 94 -10.65 9.63 -0.83
CA VAL A 94 -9.35 9.62 -1.50
C VAL A 94 -8.43 8.57 -0.89
N HIS A 95 -7.47 8.13 -1.68
CA HIS A 95 -6.49 7.13 -1.29
C HIS A 95 -5.50 7.69 -0.27
N ASP A 96 -5.16 6.88 0.70
CA ASP A 96 -4.19 7.25 1.75
C ASP A 96 -2.77 6.77 1.45
N GLY A 97 -2.56 6.14 0.31
CA GLY A 97 -1.26 5.60 -0.07
C GLY A 97 -1.00 4.18 0.40
N ILE A 98 -1.89 3.57 1.15
CA ILE A 98 -1.68 2.24 1.73
C ILE A 98 -2.16 1.15 0.77
N TRP A 99 -1.29 0.16 0.54
CA TRP A 99 -1.54 -0.99 -0.33
C TRP A 99 -1.12 -2.27 0.36
N TYR A 100 -1.67 -3.39 -0.09
CA TYR A 100 -1.46 -4.70 0.51
C TYR A 100 -0.87 -5.65 -0.52
N ALA A 101 0.34 -6.13 -0.27
CA ALA A 101 1.07 -7.03 -1.16
C ALA A 101 0.55 -8.45 -0.99
N SER A 102 -0.61 -8.74 -1.56
CA SER A 102 -1.23 -10.05 -1.45
C SER A 102 -1.23 -10.84 -2.75
N ASP A 103 -0.74 -10.26 -3.84
CA ASP A 103 -0.73 -10.95 -5.12
C ASP A 103 0.68 -11.05 -5.70
N VAL A 104 0.85 -11.94 -6.66
CA VAL A 104 2.06 -12.07 -7.44
C VAL A 104 1.67 -12.25 -8.90
N GLY A 105 2.50 -11.80 -9.82
CA GLY A 105 2.27 -11.98 -11.24
C GLY A 105 3.49 -12.56 -11.90
N GLY A 106 3.28 -13.39 -12.92
CA GLY A 106 4.40 -14.02 -13.62
C GLY A 106 5.36 -13.01 -14.23
N ALA A 107 4.86 -11.85 -14.64
CA ALA A 107 5.65 -10.79 -15.25
C ALA A 107 6.10 -9.74 -14.24
N ILE A 108 5.70 -9.84 -12.97
CA ILE A 108 6.02 -8.84 -11.95
C ILE A 108 7.27 -9.32 -11.23
N LYS A 109 8.42 -8.94 -11.76
CA LYS A 109 9.73 -9.36 -11.26
C LYS A 109 10.60 -8.15 -10.95
N GLY A 110 11.41 -8.28 -9.91
CA GLY A 110 12.32 -7.22 -9.49
C GLY A 110 11.59 -6.04 -8.90
N GLN A 111 12.06 -4.86 -9.20
CA GLN A 111 11.46 -3.62 -8.68
C GLN A 111 10.28 -3.20 -9.56
N ARG A 112 9.26 -4.02 -9.51
CA ARG A 112 8.07 -3.83 -10.32
C ARG A 112 6.84 -4.16 -9.49
N ILE A 113 5.77 -3.39 -9.65
CA ILE A 113 4.50 -3.60 -8.97
C ILE A 113 3.36 -3.49 -9.96
N ASP A 114 2.26 -4.14 -9.66
CA ASP A 114 1.07 -4.12 -10.50
C ASP A 114 -0.13 -3.82 -9.60
N LEU A 115 -0.79 -2.71 -9.87
CA LEU A 115 -1.81 -2.15 -8.99
C LEU A 115 -3.20 -2.59 -9.43
N TYR A 116 -3.94 -3.25 -8.54
CA TYR A 116 -5.28 -3.72 -8.86
C TYR A 116 -6.28 -2.57 -8.77
N THR A 117 -7.00 -2.30 -9.84
CA THR A 117 -7.89 -1.13 -9.89
C THR A 117 -9.36 -1.46 -9.69
N GLY A 118 -9.76 -2.69 -9.91
CA GLY A 118 -11.17 -3.09 -9.77
C GLY A 118 -11.65 -3.89 -10.95
N THR A 119 -12.91 -3.74 -11.32
CA THR A 119 -13.52 -4.48 -12.40
C THR A 119 -13.67 -3.64 -13.64
N GLY A 120 -13.23 -4.16 -14.76
CA GLY A 120 -13.34 -3.51 -16.07
C GLY A 120 -12.30 -2.43 -16.30
N PRO A 121 -12.08 -2.06 -17.56
CA PRO A 121 -11.03 -1.11 -17.93
C PRO A 121 -11.26 0.30 -17.38
N LYS A 122 -12.51 0.68 -17.13
CA LYS A 122 -12.80 2.01 -16.60
C LYS A 122 -12.26 2.19 -15.19
N SER A 123 -12.10 1.10 -14.43
CA SER A 123 -11.55 1.18 -13.09
C SER A 123 -10.11 1.67 -13.09
N ALA A 124 -9.41 1.54 -14.19
CA ALA A 124 -8.01 1.91 -14.28
C ALA A 124 -7.79 3.40 -14.58
N GLN A 125 -8.84 4.14 -14.89
CA GLN A 125 -8.67 5.53 -15.28
C GLN A 125 -8.03 6.38 -14.19
N VAL A 126 -8.34 6.09 -12.93
CA VAL A 126 -7.84 6.88 -11.81
C VAL A 126 -6.33 6.74 -11.61
N ILE A 127 -5.73 5.66 -12.14
CA ILE A 127 -4.32 5.39 -11.93
C ILE A 127 -3.52 5.39 -13.23
N LYS A 128 -4.17 5.63 -14.33
CA LYS A 128 -3.56 5.49 -15.65
C LYS A 128 -2.33 6.37 -15.83
N ALA A 129 -2.34 7.54 -15.24
CA ALA A 129 -1.21 8.47 -15.33
C ALA A 129 0.05 7.92 -14.65
N LEU A 130 -0.08 6.96 -13.75
CA LEU A 130 1.05 6.35 -13.05
C LEU A 130 1.64 5.16 -13.79
N ASN A 131 0.99 4.73 -14.87
CA ASN A 131 1.45 3.56 -15.62
C ASN A 131 2.86 3.78 -16.17
N LEU A 132 3.72 2.80 -15.92
CA LEU A 132 5.13 2.81 -16.33
C LEU A 132 5.99 3.87 -15.63
N GLN A 133 5.45 4.54 -14.64
CA GLN A 133 6.23 5.48 -13.83
C GLN A 133 6.91 4.74 -12.68
N SER A 134 8.00 5.30 -12.19
CA SER A 134 8.67 4.79 -10.99
C SER A 134 8.02 5.41 -9.77
N LEU A 135 7.43 4.58 -8.93
CA LEU A 135 6.72 5.04 -7.74
C LEU A 135 7.56 4.81 -6.49
N SER A 136 7.36 5.68 -5.51
CA SER A 136 8.05 5.63 -4.23
C SER A 136 7.32 4.67 -3.31
N VAL A 137 7.93 3.53 -3.00
CA VAL A 137 7.29 2.46 -2.22
C VAL A 137 8.10 2.18 -0.97
N SER A 138 7.43 2.08 0.16
CA SER A 138 8.06 1.71 1.43
C SER A 138 7.17 0.74 2.18
N GLN A 139 7.78 -0.28 2.77
CA GLN A 139 7.05 -1.18 3.65
C GLN A 139 6.83 -0.46 4.97
N VAL A 140 5.59 -0.41 5.42
CA VAL A 140 5.25 0.27 6.68
C VAL A 140 4.75 -0.70 7.74
N SER A 141 4.28 -1.89 7.36
CA SER A 141 3.80 -2.90 8.30
C SER A 141 3.60 -4.23 7.56
N THR A 142 2.96 -5.17 8.22
CA THR A 142 2.56 -6.45 7.64
C THR A 142 1.11 -6.73 8.02
N PHE A 143 0.47 -7.67 7.32
CA PHE A 143 -0.89 -8.08 7.64
C PHE A 143 -0.97 -9.59 7.67
N GLN A 144 -1.96 -10.09 8.40
CA GLN A 144 -2.27 -11.52 8.48
C GLN A 144 -3.59 -11.75 7.78
N GLY A 145 -3.74 -12.91 7.16
CA GLY A 145 -4.98 -13.24 6.45
C GLY A 145 -5.10 -12.47 5.15
N CYS A 146 -6.24 -11.85 4.93
CA CYS A 146 -6.53 -11.12 3.69
C CYS A 146 -6.59 -9.62 3.92
N PRO A 147 -6.35 -8.81 2.87
CA PRO A 147 -6.49 -7.36 2.99
C PRO A 147 -7.90 -6.95 3.38
N PRO A 148 -8.05 -5.84 4.10
CA PRO A 148 -9.37 -5.33 4.44
C PRO A 148 -10.14 -4.91 3.19
N ALA A 149 -11.46 -4.96 3.29
CA ALA A 149 -12.33 -4.77 2.13
C ALA A 149 -12.46 -3.32 1.66
N SER A 150 -11.83 -2.36 2.26
CA SER A 150 -12.01 -0.98 1.81
C SER A 150 -10.77 -0.16 1.96
#